data_0482e567af36f206d41d86b357c2b73c
#
_entry.id   0482e567af36f206d41d86b357c2b73c
#
_cell.length_a   1.000
_cell.length_b   1.000
_cell.length_c   1.000
_cell.angle_alpha   90.00
_cell.angle_beta   90.00
_cell.angle_gamma   90.00
#
_symmetry.space_group_name_H-M   'P 1'
#
loop_
_entity.id
_entity.type
_entity.pdbx_description
1 polymer ?
#
loop_
_entity_poly.entity_id
_entity_poly.type
_entity_poly.pdbx_seq_one_letter_code
_entity_poly.pdbx_strand_id
1 'polypeptide(L)'
;MPILGFGVYQIPPEETKQAVLDAIDVGYRLIDTAQGYFNESEVGKAISECNVPRDELFITTKVWIENYGYDKCRASVLESLEKLGLDYIDLVLLHQPFSDYYGAYKALEDLYDEGLIKAIGVSNFLPDRLTDICLFDRKVIPAVNQVETNPFNAQYVAQANMEKNGVQMEAWAPFAEGQNGIFSNETLMKIAKKQGKTPAQVILRWLIERSVVVLCKSTHKERMAENIDVFDFALDEDDMIDIMQLDRSESIFLDFRNPETVELFDEMIEIRK
;
A
#
# COMPACT_ATOMS: atom_id res chain seq x y z
N MET A 1 -7.11 11.40 0.71
CA MET A 1 -6.45 10.16 1.17
C MET A 1 -5.62 10.46 2.41
N PRO A 2 -5.78 9.74 3.54
CA PRO A 2 -4.94 9.90 4.72
C PRO A 2 -3.48 9.53 4.43
N ILE A 3 -2.53 10.23 5.08
CA ILE A 3 -1.08 10.00 4.87
C ILE A 3 -0.57 8.73 5.56
N LEU A 4 -1.30 8.22 6.55
CA LEU A 4 -0.97 6.99 7.28
C LEU A 4 -2.18 6.06 7.26
N GLY A 5 -1.97 4.83 6.84
CA GLY A 5 -2.99 3.80 6.67
C GLY A 5 -2.65 2.50 7.39
N PHE A 6 -3.67 1.64 7.48
CA PHE A 6 -3.59 0.32 8.08
C PHE A 6 -3.72 -0.75 6.99
N GLY A 7 -2.69 -1.57 6.82
CA GLY A 7 -2.69 -2.70 5.89
C GLY A 7 -3.06 -4.01 6.58
N VAL A 8 -3.79 -4.89 5.87
CA VAL A 8 -4.22 -6.19 6.41
C VAL A 8 -3.52 -7.40 5.78
N TYR A 9 -2.43 -7.17 5.02
CA TYR A 9 -1.65 -8.27 4.47
C TYR A 9 -1.11 -9.20 5.58
N GLN A 10 -1.17 -10.52 5.37
CA GLN A 10 -0.78 -11.55 6.35
C GLN A 10 -1.56 -11.51 7.69
N ILE A 11 -2.71 -10.85 7.76
CA ILE A 11 -3.63 -11.04 8.87
C ILE A 11 -4.62 -12.14 8.46
N PRO A 12 -4.70 -13.25 9.22
CA PRO A 12 -5.63 -14.33 8.88
C PRO A 12 -7.08 -13.81 8.89
N PRO A 13 -7.97 -14.37 8.06
CA PRO A 13 -9.37 -13.92 7.97
C PRO A 13 -10.06 -13.84 9.34
N GLU A 14 -9.86 -14.83 10.20
CA GLU A 14 -10.46 -14.87 11.54
C GLU A 14 -10.05 -13.74 12.48
N GLU A 15 -8.87 -13.11 12.25
CA GLU A 15 -8.36 -11.99 13.03
C GLU A 15 -8.62 -10.64 12.34
N THR A 16 -8.85 -10.63 11.02
CA THR A 16 -8.86 -9.40 10.20
C THR A 16 -9.95 -8.44 10.65
N LYS A 17 -11.18 -8.91 10.89
CA LYS A 17 -12.27 -8.04 11.34
C LYS A 17 -11.90 -7.27 12.62
N GLN A 18 -11.40 -7.98 13.63
CA GLN A 18 -11.06 -7.34 14.90
C GLN A 18 -9.88 -6.37 14.75
N ALA A 19 -8.85 -6.74 13.96
CA ALA A 19 -7.71 -5.87 13.70
C ALA A 19 -8.12 -4.55 13.02
N VAL A 20 -9.04 -4.61 12.06
CA VAL A 20 -9.58 -3.41 11.37
C VAL A 20 -10.41 -2.56 12.32
N LEU A 21 -11.27 -3.16 13.16
CA LEU A 21 -12.04 -2.43 14.17
C LEU A 21 -11.10 -1.71 15.16
N ASP A 22 -10.06 -2.39 15.64
CA ASP A 22 -9.07 -1.80 16.55
C ASP A 22 -8.30 -0.66 15.88
N ALA A 23 -7.92 -0.81 14.60
CA ALA A 23 -7.26 0.25 13.84
C ALA A 23 -8.16 1.48 13.68
N ILE A 24 -9.43 1.30 13.32
CA ILE A 24 -10.40 2.41 13.21
C ILE A 24 -10.61 3.09 14.57
N ASP A 25 -10.71 2.32 15.65
CA ASP A 25 -10.89 2.84 17.01
C ASP A 25 -9.73 3.70 17.50
N VAL A 26 -8.47 3.33 17.17
CA VAL A 26 -7.29 4.14 17.48
C VAL A 26 -7.06 5.31 16.53
N GLY A 27 -7.86 5.47 15.47
CA GLY A 27 -7.86 6.66 14.62
C GLY A 27 -7.46 6.45 13.15
N TYR A 28 -7.14 5.24 12.70
CA TYR A 28 -6.90 4.99 11.27
C TYR A 28 -8.17 5.23 10.46
N ARG A 29 -8.01 5.82 9.27
CA ARG A 29 -9.10 6.10 8.33
C ARG A 29 -8.81 5.57 6.92
N LEU A 30 -7.59 5.17 6.61
CA LEU A 30 -7.19 4.45 5.41
C LEU A 30 -7.00 2.97 5.75
N ILE A 31 -7.75 2.09 5.09
CA ILE A 31 -7.66 0.62 5.22
C ILE A 31 -7.30 0.04 3.87
N ASP A 32 -6.21 -0.71 3.83
CA ASP A 32 -5.68 -1.34 2.62
C ASP A 32 -5.80 -2.87 2.68
N THR A 33 -6.56 -3.43 1.74
CA THR A 33 -6.67 -4.88 1.50
C THR A 33 -6.32 -5.23 0.06
N ALA A 34 -6.57 -6.46 -0.36
CA ALA A 34 -6.44 -6.93 -1.74
C ALA A 34 -7.20 -8.23 -1.96
N GLN A 35 -7.60 -8.50 -3.22
CA GLN A 35 -8.18 -9.79 -3.61
C GLN A 35 -7.28 -10.96 -3.22
N GLY A 36 -5.96 -10.79 -3.41
CA GLY A 36 -4.95 -11.81 -3.09
C GLY A 36 -4.74 -12.07 -1.60
N TYR A 37 -5.35 -11.29 -0.69
CA TYR A 37 -5.24 -11.50 0.76
C TYR A 37 -6.35 -12.38 1.33
N PHE A 38 -7.42 -12.62 0.57
CA PHE A 38 -8.57 -13.45 0.93
C PHE A 38 -9.32 -12.99 2.20
N ASN A 39 -9.23 -11.72 2.53
CA ASN A 39 -9.83 -11.14 3.74
C ASN A 39 -10.74 -9.93 3.48
N GLU A 40 -11.09 -9.62 2.21
CA GLU A 40 -11.98 -8.51 1.85
C GLU A 40 -13.33 -8.58 2.58
N SER A 41 -13.93 -9.77 2.70
CA SER A 41 -15.20 -9.94 3.41
C SER A 41 -15.12 -9.59 4.90
N GLU A 42 -13.98 -9.88 5.55
CA GLU A 42 -13.78 -9.53 6.95
C GLU A 42 -13.53 -8.03 7.14
N VAL A 43 -12.84 -7.39 6.19
CA VAL A 43 -12.72 -5.92 6.13
C VAL A 43 -14.11 -5.30 5.97
N GLY A 44 -14.94 -5.80 5.07
CA GLY A 44 -16.32 -5.34 4.87
C GLY A 44 -17.18 -5.44 6.14
N LYS A 45 -17.10 -6.58 6.87
CA LYS A 45 -17.77 -6.75 8.17
C LYS A 45 -17.30 -5.71 9.19
N ALA A 46 -15.99 -5.43 9.27
CA ALA A 46 -15.47 -4.41 10.17
C ALA A 46 -16.00 -3.01 9.83
N ILE A 47 -16.03 -2.66 8.54
CA ILE A 47 -16.57 -1.36 8.08
C ILE A 47 -18.05 -1.23 8.44
N SER A 48 -18.84 -2.29 8.26
CA SER A 48 -20.28 -2.27 8.58
C SER A 48 -20.57 -2.20 10.08
N GLU A 49 -19.66 -2.66 10.94
CA GLU A 49 -19.82 -2.70 12.39
C GLU A 49 -19.16 -1.50 13.11
N CYS A 50 -18.25 -0.77 12.44
CA CYS A 50 -17.59 0.37 13.06
C CYS A 50 -18.54 1.57 13.24
N ASN A 51 -18.22 2.46 14.19
CA ASN A 51 -19.01 3.67 14.45
C ASN A 51 -18.56 4.88 13.62
N VAL A 52 -17.72 4.68 12.58
CA VAL A 52 -17.22 5.76 11.71
C VAL A 52 -18.03 5.76 10.42
N PRO A 53 -18.56 6.92 9.99
CA PRO A 53 -19.25 7.04 8.72
C PRO A 53 -18.41 6.57 7.54
N ARG A 54 -19.03 5.92 6.52
CA ARG A 54 -18.33 5.39 5.36
C ARG A 54 -17.53 6.45 4.60
N ASP A 55 -18.02 7.66 4.51
CA ASP A 55 -17.38 8.80 3.83
C ASP A 55 -16.18 9.38 4.58
N GLU A 56 -15.98 9.02 5.83
CA GLU A 56 -14.76 9.31 6.59
C GLU A 56 -13.68 8.24 6.43
N LEU A 57 -14.02 7.07 5.85
CA LEU A 57 -13.09 5.97 5.60
C LEU A 57 -12.60 6.01 4.16
N PHE A 58 -11.33 5.73 3.96
CA PHE A 58 -10.68 5.53 2.67
C PHE A 58 -10.30 4.06 2.51
N ILE A 59 -10.96 3.35 1.59
CA ILE A 59 -10.80 1.91 1.42
C ILE A 59 -10.07 1.63 0.11
N THR A 60 -8.96 0.89 0.22
CA THR A 60 -8.17 0.43 -0.91
C THR A 60 -8.26 -1.08 -1.05
N THR A 61 -8.49 -1.57 -2.26
CA THR A 61 -8.26 -2.97 -2.63
C THR A 61 -7.42 -3.06 -3.91
N LYS A 62 -6.96 -4.28 -4.25
CA LYS A 62 -6.07 -4.51 -5.39
C LYS A 62 -6.54 -5.69 -6.21
N VAL A 63 -6.59 -5.50 -7.53
CA VAL A 63 -6.88 -6.57 -8.48
C VAL A 63 -5.68 -7.50 -8.56
N TRP A 64 -5.89 -8.78 -8.28
CA TRP A 64 -4.82 -9.76 -8.40
C TRP A 64 -4.58 -10.14 -9.86
N ILE A 65 -3.35 -10.47 -10.18
CA ILE A 65 -2.87 -10.70 -11.56
C ILE A 65 -3.66 -11.76 -12.35
N GLU A 66 -4.23 -12.77 -11.71
CA GLU A 66 -5.09 -13.78 -12.36
C GLU A 66 -6.37 -13.19 -12.96
N ASN A 67 -6.79 -12.03 -12.44
CA ASN A 67 -7.96 -11.29 -12.86
C ASN A 67 -7.64 -10.17 -13.87
N TYR A 68 -6.43 -10.15 -14.44
CA TYR A 68 -6.06 -9.15 -15.44
C TYR A 68 -6.71 -9.43 -16.80
N GLY A 69 -6.74 -8.41 -17.66
CA GLY A 69 -7.57 -8.30 -18.83
C GLY A 69 -8.91 -7.62 -18.51
N TYR A 70 -9.59 -7.10 -19.53
CA TYR A 70 -10.76 -6.22 -19.34
C TYR A 70 -11.93 -6.91 -18.61
N ASP A 71 -12.43 -8.03 -19.14
CA ASP A 71 -13.65 -8.68 -18.63
C ASP A 71 -13.43 -9.26 -17.22
N LYS A 72 -12.29 -9.91 -17.01
CA LYS A 72 -11.96 -10.49 -15.71
C LYS A 72 -11.76 -9.43 -14.64
N CYS A 73 -11.05 -8.35 -14.97
CA CYS A 73 -10.81 -7.26 -14.04
C CYS A 73 -12.12 -6.61 -13.62
N ARG A 74 -12.98 -6.28 -14.58
CA ARG A 74 -14.30 -5.71 -14.30
C ARG A 74 -15.12 -6.62 -13.37
N ALA A 75 -15.23 -7.91 -13.70
CA ALA A 75 -15.97 -8.88 -12.90
C ALA A 75 -15.40 -9.00 -11.48
N SER A 76 -14.08 -9.06 -11.34
CA SER A 76 -13.43 -9.21 -10.03
C SER A 76 -13.57 -7.98 -9.13
N VAL A 77 -13.62 -6.76 -9.69
CA VAL A 77 -13.86 -5.54 -8.90
C VAL A 77 -15.32 -5.48 -8.43
N LEU A 78 -16.28 -5.91 -9.23
CA LEU A 78 -17.66 -6.03 -8.79
C LEU A 78 -17.81 -7.06 -7.66
N GLU A 79 -17.09 -8.17 -7.74
CA GLU A 79 -17.02 -9.15 -6.64
C GLU A 79 -16.36 -8.56 -5.38
N SER A 80 -15.32 -7.74 -5.53
CA SER A 80 -14.69 -7.03 -4.40
C SER A 80 -15.68 -6.07 -3.72
N LEU A 81 -16.49 -5.32 -4.49
CA LEU A 81 -17.56 -4.48 -3.95
C LEU A 81 -18.57 -5.30 -3.14
N GLU A 82 -18.97 -6.46 -3.65
CA GLU A 82 -19.89 -7.39 -2.94
C GLU A 82 -19.25 -7.92 -1.65
N LYS A 83 -18.01 -8.41 -1.70
CA LYS A 83 -17.28 -8.92 -0.52
C LYS A 83 -17.09 -7.86 0.56
N LEU A 84 -16.76 -6.62 0.14
CA LEU A 84 -16.61 -5.49 1.04
C LEU A 84 -17.96 -4.93 1.54
N GLY A 85 -19.08 -5.26 0.87
CA GLY A 85 -20.40 -4.73 1.18
C GLY A 85 -20.50 -3.22 0.94
N LEU A 86 -19.86 -2.70 -0.11
CA LEU A 86 -19.73 -1.27 -0.38
C LEU A 86 -20.39 -0.88 -1.71
N ASP A 87 -20.98 0.31 -1.77
CA ASP A 87 -21.48 0.91 -3.00
C ASP A 87 -20.36 1.47 -3.89
N TYR A 88 -19.23 1.82 -3.31
CA TYR A 88 -18.02 2.28 -4.00
C TYR A 88 -16.76 1.96 -3.24
N ILE A 89 -15.61 1.86 -3.95
CA ILE A 89 -14.28 1.73 -3.38
C ILE A 89 -13.52 3.04 -3.64
N ASP A 90 -12.75 3.53 -2.66
CA ASP A 90 -12.02 4.80 -2.79
C ASP A 90 -10.83 4.68 -3.74
N LEU A 91 -10.09 3.57 -3.70
CA LEU A 91 -8.94 3.32 -4.56
C LEU A 91 -8.85 1.85 -4.93
N VAL A 92 -8.72 1.57 -6.23
CA VAL A 92 -8.41 0.22 -6.71
C VAL A 92 -7.07 0.24 -7.42
N LEU A 93 -6.17 -0.65 -7.01
CA LEU A 93 -4.84 -0.80 -7.58
C LEU A 93 -4.75 -2.03 -8.47
N LEU A 94 -3.99 -1.96 -9.55
CA LEU A 94 -3.41 -3.14 -10.18
C LEU A 94 -2.25 -3.63 -9.32
N HIS A 95 -2.32 -4.87 -8.79
CA HIS A 95 -1.44 -5.34 -7.73
C HIS A 95 -0.01 -5.62 -8.20
N GLN A 96 0.16 -6.04 -9.46
CA GLN A 96 1.45 -6.47 -10.02
C GLN A 96 1.66 -5.91 -11.44
N PRO A 97 2.91 -5.61 -11.84
CA PRO A 97 3.24 -5.01 -13.14
C PRO A 97 3.42 -6.04 -14.26
N PHE A 98 2.62 -7.11 -14.29
CA PHE A 98 2.76 -8.23 -15.24
C PHE A 98 1.45 -8.54 -15.93
N SER A 99 1.49 -9.41 -16.97
CA SER A 99 0.33 -9.86 -17.73
C SER A 99 -0.43 -8.71 -18.42
N ASP A 100 -1.71 -8.88 -18.74
CA ASP A 100 -2.54 -7.87 -19.42
C ASP A 100 -3.03 -6.76 -18.48
N TYR A 101 -2.10 -6.00 -17.89
CA TYR A 101 -2.44 -4.85 -17.05
C TYR A 101 -3.06 -3.70 -17.85
N TYR A 102 -2.84 -3.59 -19.16
CA TYR A 102 -3.49 -2.58 -20.01
C TYR A 102 -4.99 -2.82 -20.14
N GLY A 103 -5.39 -4.06 -20.45
CA GLY A 103 -6.80 -4.43 -20.47
C GLY A 103 -7.48 -4.26 -19.12
N ALA A 104 -6.79 -4.66 -18.05
CA ALA A 104 -7.28 -4.47 -16.68
C ALA A 104 -7.43 -2.99 -16.32
N TYR A 105 -6.46 -2.14 -16.68
CA TYR A 105 -6.53 -0.70 -16.39
C TYR A 105 -7.72 -0.03 -17.09
N LYS A 106 -7.99 -0.43 -18.35
CA LYS A 106 -9.14 0.07 -19.09
C LYS A 106 -10.47 -0.29 -18.43
N ALA A 107 -10.58 -1.48 -17.86
CA ALA A 107 -11.75 -1.86 -17.07
C ALA A 107 -11.90 -0.99 -15.81
N LEU A 108 -10.81 -0.63 -15.15
CA LEU A 108 -10.82 0.30 -14.02
C LEU A 108 -11.25 1.72 -14.45
N GLU A 109 -10.84 2.20 -15.63
CA GLU A 109 -11.28 3.49 -16.16
C GLU A 109 -12.80 3.55 -16.39
N ASP A 110 -13.40 2.47 -16.91
CA ASP A 110 -14.86 2.40 -17.10
C ASP A 110 -15.60 2.32 -15.75
N LEU A 111 -15.09 1.56 -14.77
CA LEU A 111 -15.64 1.51 -13.42
C LEU A 111 -15.51 2.86 -12.67
N TYR A 112 -14.47 3.63 -12.95
CA TYR A 112 -14.30 4.98 -12.46
C TYR A 112 -15.35 5.93 -13.06
N ASP A 113 -15.58 5.88 -14.38
CA ASP A 113 -16.61 6.67 -15.06
C ASP A 113 -18.02 6.32 -14.52
N GLU A 114 -18.26 5.06 -14.16
CA GLU A 114 -19.52 4.59 -13.56
C GLU A 114 -19.66 5.04 -12.08
N GLY A 115 -18.59 5.54 -11.47
CA GLY A 115 -18.57 6.00 -10.08
C GLY A 115 -18.47 4.88 -9.04
N LEU A 116 -18.21 3.64 -9.45
CA LEU A 116 -18.03 2.47 -8.58
C LEU A 116 -16.67 2.46 -7.88
N ILE A 117 -15.68 3.12 -8.48
CA ILE A 117 -14.39 3.40 -7.85
C ILE A 117 -14.09 4.89 -7.94
N LYS A 118 -13.41 5.46 -6.93
CA LYS A 118 -13.16 6.92 -6.86
C LYS A 118 -11.78 7.29 -7.36
N ALA A 119 -10.83 6.37 -7.34
CA ALA A 119 -9.49 6.54 -7.87
C ALA A 119 -8.93 5.22 -8.39
N ILE A 120 -8.03 5.32 -9.36
CA ILE A 120 -7.30 4.21 -9.95
C ILE A 120 -5.83 4.37 -9.61
N GLY A 121 -5.14 3.27 -9.31
CA GLY A 121 -3.72 3.26 -9.12
C GLY A 121 -3.08 1.95 -9.53
N VAL A 122 -1.80 1.84 -9.26
CA VAL A 122 -0.99 0.67 -9.55
C VAL A 122 -0.13 0.31 -8.34
N SER A 123 0.45 -0.88 -8.34
CA SER A 123 1.38 -1.32 -7.30
C SER A 123 2.56 -2.03 -7.93
N ASN A 124 3.76 -1.80 -7.39
CA ASN A 124 5.03 -2.38 -7.85
C ASN A 124 5.46 -2.00 -9.28
N PHE A 125 4.86 -0.94 -9.85
CA PHE A 125 5.28 -0.42 -11.14
C PHE A 125 6.57 0.37 -10.99
N LEU A 126 7.67 -0.19 -11.46
CA LEU A 126 8.97 0.47 -11.50
C LEU A 126 8.94 1.66 -12.48
N PRO A 127 9.92 2.57 -12.45
CA PRO A 127 9.86 3.83 -13.22
C PRO A 127 9.56 3.68 -14.72
N ASP A 128 10.10 2.65 -15.38
CA ASP A 128 9.83 2.35 -16.78
C ASP A 128 8.37 1.93 -17.01
N ARG A 129 7.84 1.01 -16.20
CA ARG A 129 6.47 0.53 -16.28
C ARG A 129 5.45 1.61 -15.89
N LEU A 130 5.79 2.40 -14.86
CA LEU A 130 4.93 3.52 -14.47
C LEU A 130 4.87 4.58 -15.58
N THR A 131 6.01 4.95 -16.14
CA THR A 131 6.05 5.91 -17.24
C THR A 131 5.26 5.41 -18.44
N ASP A 132 5.40 4.13 -18.78
CA ASP A 132 4.67 3.48 -19.87
C ASP A 132 3.16 3.59 -19.66
N ILE A 133 2.63 3.19 -18.51
CA ILE A 133 1.19 3.25 -18.24
C ILE A 133 0.67 4.68 -18.09
N CYS A 134 1.51 5.65 -17.74
CA CYS A 134 1.11 7.07 -17.68
C CYS A 134 1.00 7.74 -19.06
N LEU A 135 1.75 7.26 -20.07
CA LEU A 135 1.87 7.95 -21.36
C LEU A 135 0.97 7.38 -22.44
N PHE A 136 0.71 6.07 -22.43
CA PHE A 136 0.06 5.40 -23.56
C PHE A 136 -1.41 5.07 -23.29
N ASP A 137 -2.29 5.64 -24.11
CA ASP A 137 -3.73 5.34 -24.23
C ASP A 137 -4.47 5.35 -22.88
N ARG A 138 -4.29 6.44 -22.09
CA ARG A 138 -4.94 6.64 -20.79
C ARG A 138 -5.96 7.77 -20.83
N LYS A 139 -7.15 7.51 -20.24
CA LYS A 139 -8.10 8.55 -19.85
C LYS A 139 -7.74 9.16 -18.50
N VAL A 140 -7.32 8.29 -17.56
CA VAL A 140 -7.03 8.63 -16.17
C VAL A 140 -5.61 8.19 -15.86
N ILE A 141 -4.77 9.11 -15.41
CA ILE A 141 -3.42 8.79 -14.91
C ILE A 141 -3.56 8.07 -13.56
N PRO A 142 -2.73 7.05 -13.25
CA PRO A 142 -2.74 6.44 -11.93
C PRO A 142 -2.57 7.48 -10.83
N ALA A 143 -3.50 7.52 -9.86
CA ALA A 143 -3.41 8.46 -8.74
C ALA A 143 -2.32 8.06 -7.75
N VAL A 144 -2.06 6.75 -7.62
CA VAL A 144 -1.15 6.16 -6.64
C VAL A 144 -0.31 5.07 -7.31
N ASN A 145 0.96 4.97 -6.91
CA ASN A 145 1.77 3.78 -7.10
C ASN A 145 2.29 3.30 -5.74
N GLN A 146 1.82 2.13 -5.32
CA GLN A 146 2.16 1.52 -4.03
C GLN A 146 3.38 0.59 -4.20
N VAL A 147 4.51 0.92 -3.58
CA VAL A 147 5.78 0.21 -3.76
C VAL A 147 6.44 -0.10 -2.41
N GLU A 148 7.29 -1.15 -2.37
CA GLU A 148 8.15 -1.38 -1.22
C GLU A 148 8.95 -0.12 -0.90
N THR A 149 8.80 0.39 0.35
CA THR A 149 9.60 1.54 0.76
C THR A 149 9.89 1.48 2.26
N ASN A 150 11.16 1.40 2.59
CA ASN A 150 11.69 1.37 3.94
C ASN A 150 13.11 2.00 3.95
N PRO A 151 13.74 2.23 5.11
CA PRO A 151 15.08 2.83 5.17
C PRO A 151 16.17 2.12 4.36
N PHE A 152 16.03 0.80 4.11
CA PHE A 152 17.00 0.04 3.32
C PHE A 152 16.70 0.01 1.82
N ASN A 153 15.48 0.39 1.43
CA ASN A 153 15.03 0.53 0.05
C ASN A 153 14.16 1.78 -0.07
N ALA A 154 14.80 2.95 -0.09
CA ALA A 154 14.13 4.24 0.03
C ALA A 154 13.40 4.71 -1.22
N GLN A 155 13.66 4.09 -2.39
CA GLN A 155 12.97 4.35 -3.66
C GLN A 155 13.04 5.82 -4.14
N TYR A 156 14.12 6.56 -3.88
CA TYR A 156 14.23 7.97 -4.28
C TYR A 156 14.05 8.20 -5.78
N VAL A 157 14.61 7.31 -6.62
CA VAL A 157 14.47 7.39 -8.08
C VAL A 157 13.02 7.14 -8.52
N ALA A 158 12.36 6.18 -7.89
CA ALA A 158 10.96 5.89 -8.17
C ALA A 158 10.06 7.02 -7.69
N GLN A 159 10.32 7.61 -6.53
CA GLN A 159 9.60 8.77 -6.02
C GLN A 159 9.69 9.96 -6.98
N ALA A 160 10.89 10.32 -7.43
CA ALA A 160 11.09 11.41 -8.40
C ALA A 160 10.36 11.14 -9.74
N ASN A 161 10.31 9.88 -10.19
CA ASN A 161 9.56 9.52 -11.38
C ASN A 161 8.03 9.64 -11.16
N MET A 162 7.53 9.24 -9.99
CA MET A 162 6.11 9.39 -9.62
C MET A 162 5.71 10.87 -9.56
N GLU A 163 6.51 11.70 -8.88
CA GLU A 163 6.28 13.15 -8.78
C GLU A 163 6.23 13.81 -10.16
N LYS A 164 7.16 13.44 -11.06
CA LYS A 164 7.18 13.93 -12.44
C LYS A 164 5.89 13.60 -13.21
N ASN A 165 5.28 12.45 -12.93
CA ASN A 165 4.06 11.98 -13.59
C ASN A 165 2.77 12.39 -12.83
N GLY A 166 2.88 13.10 -11.70
CA GLY A 166 1.73 13.48 -10.87
C GLY A 166 1.10 12.29 -10.12
N VAL A 167 1.88 11.26 -9.83
CA VAL A 167 1.46 10.03 -9.14
C VAL A 167 1.91 10.08 -7.69
N GLN A 168 1.01 9.85 -6.75
CA GLN A 168 1.32 9.75 -5.32
C GLN A 168 2.04 8.45 -5.01
N MET A 169 3.17 8.54 -4.30
CA MET A 169 3.85 7.37 -3.76
C MET A 169 3.18 6.87 -2.50
N GLU A 170 2.96 5.56 -2.42
CA GLU A 170 2.49 4.86 -1.22
C GLU A 170 3.46 3.73 -0.87
N ALA A 171 3.81 3.61 0.41
CA ALA A 171 4.79 2.66 0.92
C ALA A 171 4.12 1.42 1.51
N TRP A 172 4.41 0.23 0.97
CA TRP A 172 4.20 -1.01 1.69
C TRP A 172 5.51 -1.48 2.35
N ALA A 173 5.41 -2.32 3.38
CA ALA A 173 6.50 -2.82 4.21
C ALA A 173 7.45 -1.73 4.74
N PRO A 174 6.95 -0.65 5.39
CA PRO A 174 7.79 0.42 5.93
C PRO A 174 8.78 -0.10 6.98
N PHE A 175 8.45 -1.19 7.63
CA PHE A 175 9.28 -1.85 8.65
C PHE A 175 10.08 -3.04 8.11
N ALA A 176 10.19 -3.22 6.78
CA ALA A 176 10.91 -4.34 6.17
C ALA A 176 10.49 -5.71 6.74
N GLU A 177 9.24 -5.85 7.20
CA GLU A 177 8.71 -7.01 7.94
C GLU A 177 9.58 -7.42 9.16
N GLY A 178 10.29 -6.47 9.77
CA GLY A 178 11.20 -6.71 10.90
C GLY A 178 12.53 -7.33 10.52
N GLN A 179 12.80 -7.50 9.23
CA GLN A 179 14.04 -8.12 8.73
C GLN A 179 15.24 -7.18 8.85
N ASN A 180 16.44 -7.74 8.65
CA ASN A 180 17.72 -7.02 8.63
C ASN A 180 17.99 -6.14 9.86
N GLY A 181 17.36 -6.47 10.99
CA GLY A 181 17.56 -5.75 12.25
C GLY A 181 17.06 -4.30 12.22
N ILE A 182 16.04 -4.00 11.43
CA ILE A 182 15.55 -2.62 11.22
C ILE A 182 15.23 -1.91 12.54
N PHE A 183 14.59 -2.59 13.49
CA PHE A 183 14.24 -2.00 14.79
C PHE A 183 15.43 -1.89 15.77
N SER A 184 16.55 -2.56 15.49
CA SER A 184 17.81 -2.48 16.27
C SER A 184 18.93 -1.78 15.51
N ASN A 185 18.65 -1.16 14.37
CA ASN A 185 19.63 -0.39 13.61
C ASN A 185 20.12 0.81 14.46
N GLU A 186 21.43 0.98 14.55
CA GLU A 186 22.05 1.98 15.44
C GLU A 186 21.64 3.42 15.10
N THR A 187 21.53 3.75 13.82
CA THR A 187 21.09 5.07 13.35
C THR A 187 19.65 5.34 13.77
N LEU A 188 18.73 4.40 13.48
CA LEU A 188 17.32 4.54 13.85
C LEU A 188 17.12 4.59 15.36
N MET A 189 17.85 3.80 16.12
CA MET A 189 17.85 3.81 17.58
C MET A 189 18.37 5.15 18.17
N LYS A 190 19.44 5.71 17.59
CA LYS A 190 20.00 7.02 17.99
C LYS A 190 18.95 8.13 17.79
N ILE A 191 18.30 8.16 16.61
CA ILE A 191 17.27 9.15 16.30
C ILE A 191 16.05 8.95 17.20
N ALA A 192 15.58 7.72 17.38
CA ALA A 192 14.48 7.38 18.27
C ALA A 192 14.73 7.88 19.71
N LYS A 193 15.93 7.65 20.24
CA LYS A 193 16.32 8.14 21.55
C LYS A 193 16.33 9.68 21.63
N LYS A 194 16.82 10.37 20.59
CA LYS A 194 16.83 11.82 20.48
C LYS A 194 15.42 12.40 20.55
N GLN A 195 14.47 11.77 19.86
CA GLN A 195 13.08 12.20 19.74
C GLN A 195 12.18 11.71 20.88
N GLY A 196 12.66 10.80 21.74
CA GLY A 196 11.82 10.15 22.77
C GLY A 196 10.75 9.22 22.16
N LYS A 197 11.02 8.66 20.99
CA LYS A 197 10.13 7.81 20.20
C LYS A 197 10.73 6.44 19.96
N THR A 198 9.99 5.54 19.31
CA THR A 198 10.48 4.23 18.89
C THR A 198 11.10 4.28 17.48
N PRO A 199 11.95 3.33 17.08
CA PRO A 199 12.42 3.23 15.71
C PRO A 199 11.28 3.11 14.68
N ALA A 200 10.18 2.44 15.04
CA ALA A 200 8.99 2.34 14.18
C ALA A 200 8.38 3.73 13.92
N GLN A 201 8.19 4.54 14.96
CA GLN A 201 7.69 5.90 14.83
C GLN A 201 8.63 6.79 13.98
N VAL A 202 9.94 6.65 14.16
CA VAL A 202 10.95 7.37 13.34
C VAL A 202 10.82 7.02 11.86
N ILE A 203 10.67 5.74 11.52
CA ILE A 203 10.51 5.27 10.14
C ILE A 203 9.22 5.83 9.52
N LEU A 204 8.11 5.76 10.25
CA LEU A 204 6.82 6.31 9.76
C LEU A 204 6.93 7.81 9.55
N ARG A 205 7.51 8.54 10.52
CA ARG A 205 7.70 9.99 10.41
C ARG A 205 8.58 10.37 9.22
N TRP A 206 9.68 9.66 9.00
CA TRP A 206 10.57 9.86 7.86
C TRP A 206 9.83 9.72 6.52
N LEU A 207 8.98 8.72 6.36
CA LEU A 207 8.17 8.55 5.14
C LEU A 207 7.12 9.67 4.99
N ILE A 208 6.45 10.05 6.07
CA ILE A 208 5.46 11.13 6.09
C ILE A 208 6.09 12.47 5.68
N GLU A 209 7.29 12.80 6.20
CA GLU A 209 8.00 14.04 5.84
C GLU A 209 8.47 14.07 4.38
N ARG A 210 8.63 12.92 3.77
CA ARG A 210 8.85 12.77 2.33
C ARG A 210 7.56 12.85 1.50
N SER A 211 6.41 13.15 2.13
CA SER A 211 5.10 13.14 1.48
C SER A 211 4.71 11.77 0.91
N VAL A 212 5.20 10.68 1.49
CA VAL A 212 4.86 9.30 1.13
C VAL A 212 3.69 8.85 2.00
N VAL A 213 2.62 8.36 1.39
CA VAL A 213 1.55 7.65 2.11
C VAL A 213 2.10 6.34 2.63
N VAL A 214 1.81 6.00 3.88
CA VAL A 214 2.45 4.84 4.53
C VAL A 214 1.41 3.85 5.03
N LEU A 215 1.59 2.59 4.70
CA LEU A 215 0.79 1.49 5.23
C LEU A 215 1.57 0.73 6.29
N CYS A 216 1.11 0.78 7.53
CA CYS A 216 1.65 -0.06 8.59
C CYS A 216 0.65 -1.15 9.00
N LYS A 217 1.15 -2.23 9.57
CA LYS A 217 0.34 -3.38 10.02
C LYS A 217 0.71 -3.75 11.45
N SER A 218 -0.30 -4.08 12.23
CA SER A 218 -0.16 -4.77 13.51
C SER A 218 -1.44 -5.55 13.83
N THR A 219 -1.34 -6.61 14.62
CA THR A 219 -2.50 -7.27 15.27
C THR A 219 -2.63 -6.89 16.75
N HIS A 220 -1.76 -5.98 17.22
CA HIS A 220 -1.75 -5.49 18.61
C HIS A 220 -2.21 -4.04 18.65
N LYS A 221 -3.31 -3.76 19.33
CA LYS A 221 -3.92 -2.43 19.42
C LYS A 221 -2.97 -1.38 19.99
N GLU A 222 -2.15 -1.75 20.97
CA GLU A 222 -1.16 -0.87 21.58
C GLU A 222 -0.11 -0.41 20.54
N ARG A 223 0.34 -1.31 19.65
CA ARG A 223 1.26 -0.96 18.57
C ARG A 223 0.58 -0.11 17.49
N MET A 224 -0.71 -0.35 17.21
CA MET A 224 -1.47 0.51 16.31
C MET A 224 -1.53 1.95 16.85
N ALA A 225 -1.82 2.10 18.16
CA ALA A 225 -1.83 3.40 18.83
C ALA A 225 -0.43 4.05 18.85
N GLU A 226 0.63 3.29 19.06
CA GLU A 226 2.01 3.78 18.97
C GLU A 226 2.35 4.26 17.54
N ASN A 227 2.01 3.47 16.52
CA ASN A 227 2.32 3.77 15.13
C ASN A 227 1.59 5.03 14.62
N ILE A 228 0.38 5.34 15.11
CA ILE A 228 -0.34 6.54 14.68
C ILE A 228 0.12 7.80 15.43
N ASP A 229 0.81 7.66 16.56
CA ASP A 229 1.35 8.76 17.37
C ASP A 229 2.71 9.27 16.81
N VAL A 230 2.66 9.84 15.58
CA VAL A 230 3.85 10.28 14.82
C VAL A 230 3.75 11.73 14.32
N PHE A 231 2.73 12.47 14.75
CA PHE A 231 2.49 13.82 14.27
C PHE A 231 2.94 14.92 15.25
N ASP A 232 3.42 14.56 16.43
CA ASP A 232 3.83 15.46 17.51
C ASP A 232 5.34 15.79 17.54
N PHE A 233 6.12 15.24 16.60
CA PHE A 233 7.56 15.50 16.46
C PHE A 233 7.95 15.63 14.98
N ALA A 234 9.15 16.12 14.71
CA ALA A 234 9.73 16.25 13.38
C ALA A 234 11.19 15.77 13.38
N LEU A 235 11.63 15.24 12.25
CA LEU A 235 13.03 14.91 12.01
C LEU A 235 13.75 16.16 11.49
N ASP A 236 14.95 16.44 11.99
CA ASP A 236 15.77 17.49 11.41
C ASP A 236 16.56 17.01 10.17
N GLU A 237 17.25 17.92 9.52
CA GLU A 237 18.00 17.65 8.30
C GLU A 237 19.07 16.56 8.50
N ASP A 238 19.75 16.56 9.65
CA ASP A 238 20.77 15.56 9.98
C ASP A 238 20.13 14.17 10.15
N ASP A 239 18.97 14.07 10.81
CA ASP A 239 18.21 12.84 10.96
C ASP A 239 17.80 12.27 9.59
N MET A 240 17.30 13.13 8.68
CA MET A 240 16.91 12.75 7.32
C MET A 240 18.11 12.24 6.50
N ILE A 241 19.27 12.91 6.61
CA ILE A 241 20.51 12.49 5.96
C ILE A 241 21.01 11.16 6.53
N ASP A 242 21.02 11.02 7.86
CA ASP A 242 21.47 9.78 8.53
C ASP A 242 20.61 8.58 8.08
N ILE A 243 19.29 8.74 7.95
CA ILE A 243 18.39 7.69 7.44
C ILE A 243 18.64 7.42 5.95
N MET A 244 18.85 8.46 5.14
CA MET A 244 19.13 8.31 3.72
C MET A 244 20.37 7.45 3.45
N GLN A 245 21.39 7.49 4.32
CA GLN A 245 22.60 6.68 4.21
C GLN A 245 22.37 5.17 4.44
N LEU A 246 21.20 4.77 4.95
CA LEU A 246 20.83 3.37 5.13
C LEU A 246 20.35 2.71 3.84
N ASP A 247 20.01 3.53 2.81
CA ASP A 247 19.48 3.04 1.54
C ASP A 247 20.49 2.15 0.80
N ARG A 248 20.05 0.96 0.45
CA ARG A 248 20.82 0.00 -0.37
C ARG A 248 20.32 -0.03 -1.82
N SER A 249 19.19 0.62 -2.08
CA SER A 249 18.50 0.62 -3.39
C SER A 249 18.20 -0.78 -3.92
N GLU A 250 18.00 -1.74 -3.03
CA GLU A 250 17.71 -3.14 -3.33
C GLU A 250 16.48 -3.61 -2.54
N SER A 251 15.56 -4.29 -3.22
CA SER A 251 14.44 -4.95 -2.56
C SER A 251 14.93 -6.08 -1.66
N ILE A 252 14.35 -6.18 -0.48
CA ILE A 252 14.58 -7.31 0.43
C ILE A 252 13.56 -8.43 0.23
N PHE A 253 12.60 -8.26 -0.68
CA PHE A 253 11.52 -9.21 -0.98
C PHE A 253 11.65 -9.77 -2.38
N LEU A 254 11.33 -8.98 -3.41
CA LEU A 254 11.26 -9.42 -4.81
C LEU A 254 11.87 -8.35 -5.72
N ASP A 255 12.73 -8.77 -6.65
CA ASP A 255 13.14 -7.91 -7.76
C ASP A 255 12.16 -8.10 -8.94
N PHE A 256 11.30 -7.10 -9.15
CA PHE A 256 10.31 -7.09 -10.23
C PHE A 256 10.92 -7.01 -11.64
N ARG A 257 12.24 -6.86 -11.77
CA ARG A 257 12.99 -6.94 -13.04
C ARG A 257 13.54 -8.34 -13.31
N ASN A 258 13.61 -9.20 -12.29
CA ASN A 258 14.11 -10.55 -12.44
C ASN A 258 13.06 -11.43 -13.16
N PRO A 259 13.41 -12.10 -14.27
CA PRO A 259 12.52 -13.06 -14.94
C PRO A 259 11.96 -14.14 -14.00
N GLU A 260 12.75 -14.64 -13.05
CA GLU A 260 12.32 -15.64 -12.07
C GLU A 260 11.16 -15.14 -11.19
N THR A 261 11.10 -13.83 -10.93
CA THR A 261 9.96 -13.23 -10.23
C THR A 261 8.68 -13.33 -11.06
N VAL A 262 8.77 -13.16 -12.38
CA VAL A 262 7.62 -13.29 -13.28
C VAL A 262 7.15 -14.75 -13.32
N GLU A 263 8.08 -15.71 -13.43
CA GLU A 263 7.79 -17.15 -13.39
C GLU A 263 7.11 -17.55 -12.07
N LEU A 264 7.61 -17.03 -10.94
CA LEU A 264 6.98 -17.23 -9.61
C LEU A 264 5.52 -16.78 -9.57
N PHE A 265 5.20 -15.62 -10.14
CA PHE A 265 3.82 -15.12 -10.17
C PHE A 265 2.92 -15.97 -11.10
N ASP A 266 3.44 -16.50 -12.19
CA ASP A 266 2.72 -17.43 -13.07
C ASP A 266 2.40 -18.75 -12.33
N GLU A 267 3.39 -19.32 -11.65
CA GLU A 267 3.19 -20.50 -10.78
C GLU A 267 2.15 -20.24 -9.67
N MET A 268 2.17 -19.07 -9.04
CA MET A 268 1.19 -18.71 -8.03
C MET A 268 -0.24 -18.66 -8.59
N ILE A 269 -0.44 -18.23 -9.83
CA ILE A 269 -1.74 -18.26 -10.50
C ILE A 269 -2.20 -19.71 -10.73
N GLU A 270 -1.31 -20.58 -11.19
CA GLU A 270 -1.66 -21.98 -11.44
C GLU A 270 -2.04 -22.75 -10.16
N ILE A 271 -1.37 -22.48 -9.05
CA ILE A 271 -1.69 -23.09 -7.73
C ILE A 271 -3.07 -22.66 -7.21
N ARG A 272 -3.56 -21.48 -7.63
CA ARG A 272 -4.85 -20.92 -7.18
C ARG A 272 -6.05 -21.38 -8.01
N LYS A 273 -5.83 -21.99 -9.16
CA LYS A 273 -6.88 -22.59 -10.01
C LYS A 273 -7.37 -23.92 -9.46
#